data_a8eea19288956f1f107e3ca4314fb06b
#
_entry.id   a8eea19288956f1f107e3ca4314fb06b
#
_cell.length_a   1.000
_cell.length_b   1.000
_cell.length_c   1.000
_cell.angle_alpha   90.00
_cell.angle_beta   90.00
_cell.angle_gamma   90.00
#
_symmetry.space_group_name_H-M   'P 1'
#
loop_
_entity.id
_entity.type
_entity.pdbx_description
1 polymer ?
#
loop_
_entity_poly.entity_id
_entity_poly.type
_entity_poly.pdbx_seq_one_letter_code
_entity_poly.pdbx_strand_id
1 'polypeptide(L)'
;MIKAVVGANWGDEGKGKITDMLAQEADIIVRFQGGANAGHTIVNDYGKFALHTLPSGVFYNHTTSVIGNGVALNIPVFFKEYNEVVSRGVPAPKIMISDRAQIVMPYHILFDQYEEERLGGKSFGSTKSGIAPFYSDKYAKIGFLVNELFHDDALREKVERVVETKNILLEHLYHKPLLDPNEIYDELMKYKEMVAPYVGDVSLFLWNALKEGKEILLEGQLGSLKDPDHGIYPMVTSSSTLAAYGAIGAGVPPYEIKKVITVCKAYSSAVGAGAFVSEIFGEEADGLRRRGGDGGEYGATTGRPRRMGWFDCVASKYGCRMQGTTDVAFTVLDVLGYLDEIPVCTGYEIDGKVTTDFPTTGLLEKAKPVFEVLPGWKTDIRGIKKYEDLPENCRKYVEFVEKQIGFPITMISNGPGRNDIIYRNK
;
A
#
# COMPACT_ATOMS: atom_id res chain seq x y z
N MET A 1 12.89 -4.62 18.01
CA MET A 1 12.34 -5.68 17.11
C MET A 1 11.68 -5.04 15.91
N ILE A 2 11.69 -5.67 14.72
CA ILE A 2 10.99 -5.14 13.54
C ILE A 2 9.70 -5.93 13.29
N LYS A 3 8.60 -5.19 13.13
CA LYS A 3 7.30 -5.67 12.64
C LYS A 3 7.02 -5.05 11.28
N ALA A 4 6.38 -5.78 10.35
CA ALA A 4 5.94 -5.24 9.06
C ALA A 4 4.42 -5.36 8.94
N VAL A 5 3.75 -4.31 8.46
CA VAL A 5 2.33 -4.30 8.09
C VAL A 5 2.24 -4.24 6.57
N VAL A 6 1.68 -5.27 5.96
CA VAL A 6 1.61 -5.46 4.50
C VAL A 6 0.22 -5.95 4.07
N GLY A 7 -0.09 -5.87 2.78
CA GLY A 7 -1.38 -6.31 2.25
C GLY A 7 -1.31 -7.69 1.58
N ALA A 8 -2.36 -8.49 1.76
CA ALA A 8 -2.45 -9.82 1.18
C ALA A 8 -2.77 -9.82 -0.31
N ASN A 9 -3.62 -8.91 -0.79
CA ASN A 9 -4.29 -9.02 -2.07
C ASN A 9 -3.98 -7.85 -3.02
N TRP A 10 -5.01 -7.12 -3.46
CA TRP A 10 -4.92 -6.04 -4.46
C TRP A 10 -4.58 -4.66 -3.87
N GLY A 11 -4.42 -4.53 -2.57
CA GLY A 11 -4.32 -3.26 -1.85
C GLY A 11 -5.67 -2.85 -1.22
N ASP A 12 -5.66 -1.70 -0.52
CA ASP A 12 -6.85 -1.17 0.16
C ASP A 12 -7.46 -2.08 1.26
N GLU A 13 -6.63 -2.96 1.84
CA GLU A 13 -7.06 -3.89 2.89
C GLU A 13 -7.25 -3.23 4.27
N GLY A 14 -6.93 -1.93 4.42
CA GLY A 14 -7.03 -1.22 5.70
C GLY A 14 -5.72 -1.18 6.49
N LYS A 15 -4.58 -1.27 5.81
CA LYS A 15 -3.23 -1.20 6.43
C LYS A 15 -3.01 0.05 7.26
N GLY A 16 -3.50 1.21 6.81
CA GLY A 16 -3.34 2.47 7.54
C GLY A 16 -3.89 2.41 8.96
N LYS A 17 -5.09 1.86 9.14
CA LYS A 17 -5.69 1.66 10.47
C LYS A 17 -4.83 0.73 11.34
N ILE A 18 -4.38 -0.39 10.78
CA ILE A 18 -3.57 -1.36 11.55
C ILE A 18 -2.22 -0.76 11.90
N THR A 19 -1.59 -0.01 10.99
CA THR A 19 -0.33 0.70 11.27
C THR A 19 -0.51 1.77 12.32
N ASP A 20 -1.55 2.61 12.21
CA ASP A 20 -1.85 3.66 13.20
C ASP A 20 -2.09 3.07 14.60
N MET A 21 -2.81 1.97 14.69
CA MET A 21 -3.02 1.26 15.96
C MET A 21 -1.70 0.74 16.54
N LEU A 22 -0.86 0.07 15.73
CA LEU A 22 0.42 -0.50 16.18
C LEU A 22 1.48 0.57 16.43
N ALA A 23 1.32 1.76 15.86
CA ALA A 23 2.21 2.90 16.09
C ALA A 23 2.22 3.39 17.54
N GLN A 24 1.19 3.07 18.32
CA GLN A 24 1.15 3.38 19.76
C GLN A 24 2.32 2.75 20.54
N GLU A 25 2.76 1.58 20.10
CA GLU A 25 3.82 0.80 20.75
C GLU A 25 5.16 0.88 20.01
N ALA A 26 5.22 1.59 18.87
CA ALA A 26 6.42 1.68 18.05
C ALA A 26 7.19 2.97 18.33
N ASP A 27 8.52 2.88 18.38
CA ASP A 27 9.40 4.04 18.46
C ASP A 27 9.63 4.70 17.09
N ILE A 28 9.63 3.87 16.02
CA ILE A 28 9.94 4.29 14.66
C ILE A 28 8.98 3.64 13.67
N ILE A 29 8.41 4.42 12.77
CA ILE A 29 7.58 3.93 11.67
C ILE A 29 8.26 4.28 10.35
N VAL A 30 8.48 3.26 9.50
CA VAL A 30 9.24 3.40 8.26
C VAL A 30 8.36 3.07 7.05
N ARG A 31 8.17 4.02 6.13
CA ARG A 31 7.72 3.74 4.78
C ARG A 31 8.92 3.20 4.00
N PHE A 32 8.82 2.01 3.46
CA PHE A 32 9.96 1.32 2.83
C PHE A 32 9.84 1.15 1.32
N GLN A 33 8.65 1.40 0.73
CA GLN A 33 8.41 1.25 -0.70
C GLN A 33 7.21 2.08 -1.16
N GLY A 34 6.98 2.13 -2.48
CA GLY A 34 5.89 2.87 -3.08
C GLY A 34 6.11 4.37 -3.07
N GLY A 35 5.07 5.13 -3.28
CA GLY A 35 5.10 6.59 -3.32
C GLY A 35 3.70 7.18 -3.10
N ALA A 36 3.41 8.30 -3.73
CA ALA A 36 2.14 9.00 -3.58
C ALA A 36 0.94 8.39 -4.35
N ASN A 37 1.10 7.17 -4.88
CA ASN A 37 0.09 6.52 -5.73
C ASN A 37 -1.05 5.83 -4.96
N ALA A 38 -0.89 5.55 -3.66
CA ALA A 38 -1.94 4.94 -2.85
C ALA A 38 -2.12 5.70 -1.53
N GLY A 39 -3.36 5.94 -1.15
CA GLY A 39 -3.70 6.63 0.09
C GLY A 39 -4.04 5.66 1.22
N HIS A 40 -3.56 5.97 2.42
CA HIS A 40 -3.92 5.29 3.67
C HIS A 40 -4.93 6.15 4.43
N THR A 41 -6.15 5.66 4.57
CA THR A 41 -7.17 6.36 5.38
C THR A 41 -6.98 6.00 6.85
N ILE A 42 -6.91 7.02 7.70
CA ILE A 42 -6.79 6.93 9.14
C ILE A 42 -7.90 7.76 9.77
N VAL A 43 -8.56 7.18 10.78
CA VAL A 43 -9.58 7.86 11.58
C VAL A 43 -9.14 7.82 13.04
N ASN A 44 -8.85 9.01 13.59
CA ASN A 44 -8.36 9.17 14.97
C ASN A 44 -8.95 10.43 15.63
N ASP A 45 -8.45 10.82 16.80
CA ASP A 45 -8.95 11.95 17.58
C ASP A 45 -8.77 13.30 16.87
N TYR A 46 -7.83 13.40 15.91
CA TYR A 46 -7.63 14.60 15.07
C TYR A 46 -8.58 14.64 13.86
N GLY A 47 -9.34 13.56 13.62
CA GLY A 47 -10.27 13.42 12.52
C GLY A 47 -9.88 12.39 11.49
N LYS A 48 -10.37 12.55 10.26
CA LYS A 48 -10.09 11.66 9.13
C LYS A 48 -8.99 12.24 8.23
N PHE A 49 -7.99 11.42 7.93
CA PHE A 49 -6.86 11.75 7.07
C PHE A 49 -6.69 10.71 5.96
N ALA A 50 -6.26 11.16 4.80
CA ALA A 50 -5.81 10.31 3.70
C ALA A 50 -4.34 10.59 3.42
N LEU A 51 -3.43 9.81 4.01
CA LEU A 51 -1.99 9.97 3.84
C LEU A 51 -1.51 9.14 2.64
N HIS A 52 -0.67 9.71 1.80
CA HIS A 52 -0.08 9.04 0.64
C HIS A 52 1.39 8.72 0.85
N THR A 53 2.17 9.68 1.34
CA THR A 53 3.61 9.53 1.53
C THR A 53 4.01 9.51 3.00
N LEU A 54 3.34 10.28 3.85
CA LEU A 54 3.62 10.30 5.28
C LEU A 54 3.35 8.93 5.92
N PRO A 55 4.22 8.45 6.82
CA PRO A 55 3.93 7.28 7.65
C PRO A 55 2.71 7.51 8.56
N SER A 56 1.95 6.45 8.81
CA SER A 56 0.74 6.51 9.66
C SER A 56 1.03 6.85 11.13
N GLY A 57 2.31 6.80 11.54
CA GLY A 57 2.75 7.15 12.90
C GLY A 57 2.88 8.65 13.20
N VAL A 58 2.68 9.53 12.21
CA VAL A 58 2.84 11.00 12.39
C VAL A 58 1.92 11.61 13.45
N PHE A 59 0.92 10.88 13.91
CA PHE A 59 -0.02 11.33 14.94
C PHE A 59 0.49 11.13 16.37
N TYR A 60 1.67 10.53 16.55
CA TYR A 60 2.25 10.21 17.86
C TYR A 60 3.56 10.95 18.10
N ASN A 61 3.63 11.74 19.20
CA ASN A 61 4.80 12.56 19.54
C ASN A 61 6.06 11.76 19.90
N HIS A 62 5.89 10.52 20.35
CA HIS A 62 7.01 9.65 20.73
C HIS A 62 7.67 8.98 19.54
N THR A 63 6.95 8.85 18.40
CA THR A 63 7.46 8.15 17.23
C THR A 63 8.33 9.03 16.35
N THR A 64 9.29 8.41 15.65
CA THR A 64 9.99 9.01 14.51
C THR A 64 9.44 8.40 13.22
N SER A 65 8.96 9.24 12.33
CA SER A 65 8.43 8.85 11.01
C SER A 65 9.54 8.91 9.96
N VAL A 66 9.82 7.78 9.32
CA VAL A 66 10.98 7.62 8.44
C VAL A 66 10.53 7.32 7.01
N ILE A 67 11.13 8.04 6.06
CA ILE A 67 11.07 7.73 4.63
C ILE A 67 12.33 6.95 4.28
N GLY A 68 12.18 5.64 4.03
CA GLY A 68 13.26 4.75 3.68
C GLY A 68 13.76 4.94 2.23
N ASN A 69 14.90 4.37 1.93
CA ASN A 69 15.55 4.47 0.61
C ASN A 69 14.76 3.79 -0.53
N GLY A 70 13.81 2.91 -0.21
CA GLY A 70 12.95 2.26 -1.21
C GLY A 70 11.74 3.08 -1.67
N VAL A 71 11.50 4.24 -1.07
CA VAL A 71 10.34 5.10 -1.39
C VAL A 71 10.61 5.94 -2.63
N ALA A 72 9.61 6.04 -3.50
CA ALA A 72 9.53 7.02 -4.58
C ALA A 72 9.06 8.36 -3.97
N LEU A 73 10.00 9.22 -3.58
CA LEU A 73 9.70 10.42 -2.82
C LEU A 73 9.25 11.57 -3.72
N ASN A 74 7.96 11.89 -3.68
CA ASN A 74 7.42 13.13 -4.24
C ASN A 74 7.49 14.22 -3.15
N ILE A 75 8.50 15.07 -3.22
CA ILE A 75 8.79 16.08 -2.19
C ILE A 75 7.63 17.08 -2.03
N PRO A 76 7.08 17.68 -3.09
CA PRO A 76 5.92 18.57 -2.95
C PRO A 76 4.71 17.93 -2.30
N VAL A 77 4.36 16.69 -2.68
CA VAL A 77 3.23 15.96 -2.09
C VAL A 77 3.49 15.66 -0.61
N PHE A 78 4.70 15.23 -0.27
CA PHE A 78 5.10 14.95 1.10
C PHE A 78 4.90 16.18 2.02
N PHE A 79 5.41 17.34 1.61
CA PHE A 79 5.28 18.55 2.44
C PHE A 79 3.89 19.15 2.42
N LYS A 80 3.11 18.95 1.36
CA LYS A 80 1.68 19.30 1.36
C LYS A 80 0.94 18.51 2.45
N GLU A 81 1.15 17.20 2.53
CA GLU A 81 0.55 16.35 3.57
C GLU A 81 1.05 16.73 4.97
N TYR A 82 2.35 16.97 5.13
CA TYR A 82 2.94 17.42 6.39
C TYR A 82 2.26 18.69 6.90
N ASN A 83 2.15 19.70 6.04
CA ASN A 83 1.53 20.96 6.39
C ASN A 83 0.03 20.81 6.70
N GLU A 84 -0.69 19.95 5.96
CA GLU A 84 -2.09 19.63 6.24
C GLU A 84 -2.26 19.01 7.63
N VAL A 85 -1.45 18.02 7.96
CA VAL A 85 -1.49 17.34 9.27
C VAL A 85 -1.24 18.34 10.40
N VAL A 86 -0.21 19.18 10.29
CA VAL A 86 0.11 20.20 11.29
C VAL A 86 -0.97 21.27 11.39
N SER A 87 -1.52 21.75 10.25
CA SER A 87 -2.58 22.76 10.24
C SER A 87 -3.88 22.29 10.91
N ARG A 88 -4.10 20.99 10.99
CA ARG A 88 -5.25 20.38 11.67
C ARG A 88 -5.01 20.10 13.14
N GLY A 89 -3.92 20.63 13.72
CA GLY A 89 -3.62 20.59 15.15
C GLY A 89 -2.81 19.36 15.61
N VAL A 90 -2.31 18.54 14.68
CA VAL A 90 -1.35 17.51 15.04
C VAL A 90 0.00 18.17 15.35
N PRO A 91 0.65 17.87 16.49
CA PRO A 91 1.99 18.39 16.78
C PRO A 91 2.97 18.02 15.66
N ALA A 92 3.89 18.94 15.35
CA ALA A 92 4.87 18.74 14.29
C ALA A 92 5.60 17.38 14.45
N PRO A 93 5.42 16.42 13.54
CA PRO A 93 5.97 15.10 13.68
C PRO A 93 7.49 15.10 13.49
N LYS A 94 8.17 14.18 14.19
CA LYS A 94 9.59 13.92 13.98
C LYS A 94 9.76 13.18 12.67
N ILE A 95 10.45 13.77 11.72
CA ILE A 95 10.65 13.22 10.38
C ILE A 95 12.13 12.94 10.13
N MET A 96 12.42 11.82 9.46
CA MET A 96 13.71 11.55 8.87
C MET A 96 13.54 11.02 7.44
N ILE A 97 14.27 11.59 6.49
CA ILE A 97 14.25 11.20 5.07
C ILE A 97 15.61 10.60 4.73
N SER A 98 15.61 9.41 4.12
CA SER A 98 16.86 8.78 3.69
C SER A 98 17.56 9.62 2.63
N ASP A 99 18.85 9.87 2.86
CA ASP A 99 19.77 10.46 1.88
C ASP A 99 19.88 9.63 0.59
N ARG A 100 19.54 8.33 0.66
CA ARG A 100 19.52 7.37 -0.45
C ARG A 100 18.14 7.18 -1.09
N ALA A 101 17.10 7.82 -0.59
CA ALA A 101 15.80 7.83 -1.25
C ALA A 101 15.92 8.53 -2.61
N GLN A 102 15.11 8.10 -3.58
CA GLN A 102 15.09 8.74 -4.90
C GLN A 102 13.87 9.64 -5.07
N ILE A 103 14.05 10.70 -5.83
CA ILE A 103 13.08 11.77 -6.04
C ILE A 103 12.19 11.45 -7.23
N VAL A 104 10.88 11.56 -7.05
CA VAL A 104 9.93 11.62 -8.17
C VAL A 104 10.09 12.99 -8.83
N MET A 105 10.69 12.98 -10.01
CA MET A 105 10.92 14.19 -10.79
C MET A 105 9.61 14.71 -11.43
N PRO A 106 9.46 16.02 -11.65
CA PRO A 106 8.26 16.58 -12.27
C PRO A 106 7.89 15.89 -13.60
N TYR A 107 8.88 15.55 -14.41
CA TYR A 107 8.67 14.86 -15.68
C TYR A 107 8.17 13.41 -15.51
N HIS A 108 8.40 12.73 -14.40
CA HIS A 108 7.84 11.39 -14.19
C HIS A 108 6.30 11.43 -14.20
N ILE A 109 5.70 12.47 -13.61
CA ILE A 109 4.25 12.67 -13.61
C ILE A 109 3.74 12.90 -15.02
N LEU A 110 4.45 13.73 -15.81
CA LEU A 110 4.10 14.00 -17.21
C LEU A 110 4.19 12.73 -18.07
N PHE A 111 5.26 11.95 -17.93
CA PHE A 111 5.45 10.71 -18.67
C PHE A 111 4.37 9.66 -18.33
N ASP A 112 3.97 9.55 -17.07
CA ASP A 112 2.89 8.66 -16.65
C ASP A 112 1.55 9.07 -17.29
N GLN A 113 1.27 10.38 -17.38
CA GLN A 113 0.08 10.91 -18.05
C GLN A 113 0.13 10.66 -19.56
N TYR A 114 1.25 10.95 -20.20
CA TYR A 114 1.41 10.80 -21.65
C TYR A 114 1.37 9.34 -22.09
N GLU A 115 1.89 8.43 -21.30
CA GLU A 115 1.81 7.00 -21.59
C GLU A 115 0.37 6.49 -21.48
N GLU A 116 -0.40 6.89 -20.47
CA GLU A 116 -1.82 6.57 -20.37
C GLU A 116 -2.64 7.14 -21.55
N GLU A 117 -2.31 8.37 -22.00
CA GLU A 117 -2.92 8.97 -23.18
C GLU A 117 -2.57 8.17 -24.45
N ARG A 118 -1.30 7.80 -24.64
CA ARG A 118 -0.83 7.02 -25.79
C ARG A 118 -1.46 5.65 -25.89
N LEU A 119 -1.63 4.97 -24.75
CA LEU A 119 -2.25 3.64 -24.67
C LEU A 119 -3.77 3.68 -24.89
N GLY A 120 -4.43 4.79 -24.60
CA GLY A 120 -5.87 4.96 -24.80
C GLY A 120 -6.69 3.85 -24.15
N GLY A 121 -7.47 3.13 -24.95
CA GLY A 121 -8.32 2.03 -24.45
C GLY A 121 -7.58 0.81 -23.87
N LYS A 122 -6.25 0.76 -24.01
CA LYS A 122 -5.36 -0.27 -23.45
C LYS A 122 -4.57 0.23 -22.23
N SER A 123 -4.95 1.38 -21.66
CA SER A 123 -4.29 1.97 -20.51
C SER A 123 -4.37 1.07 -19.27
N PHE A 124 -3.36 1.15 -18.41
CA PHE A 124 -3.29 0.37 -17.16
C PHE A 124 -4.20 0.93 -16.07
N GLY A 125 -4.71 2.15 -16.23
CA GLY A 125 -5.48 2.85 -15.21
C GLY A 125 -4.59 3.46 -14.13
N SER A 126 -3.43 3.98 -14.51
CA SER A 126 -2.47 4.63 -13.61
C SER A 126 -3.13 5.73 -12.76
N THR A 127 -2.59 5.93 -11.58
CA THR A 127 -2.93 7.07 -10.70
C THR A 127 -2.33 8.38 -11.19
N LYS A 128 -1.49 8.34 -12.23
CA LYS A 128 -0.75 9.48 -12.78
C LYS A 128 0.16 10.16 -11.76
N SER A 129 0.72 9.34 -10.87
CA SER A 129 1.64 9.80 -9.81
C SER A 129 3.12 9.63 -10.19
N GLY A 130 3.42 9.24 -11.43
CA GLY A 130 4.77 9.11 -11.96
C GLY A 130 5.54 7.88 -11.50
N ILE A 131 4.87 6.86 -10.94
CA ILE A 131 5.54 5.72 -10.30
C ILE A 131 6.24 4.81 -11.30
N ALA A 132 5.60 4.43 -12.41
CA ALA A 132 6.22 3.58 -13.42
C ALA A 132 7.43 4.26 -14.10
N PRO A 133 7.35 5.51 -14.57
CA PRO A 133 8.52 6.22 -15.08
C PRO A 133 9.64 6.40 -14.05
N PHE A 134 9.30 6.65 -12.79
CA PHE A 134 10.26 6.75 -11.70
C PHE A 134 11.07 5.45 -11.52
N TYR A 135 10.40 4.30 -11.42
CA TYR A 135 11.11 3.03 -11.26
C TYR A 135 11.87 2.63 -12.52
N SER A 136 11.38 2.98 -13.71
CA SER A 136 12.16 2.84 -14.96
C SER A 136 13.48 3.58 -14.87
N ASP A 137 13.49 4.83 -14.46
CA ASP A 137 14.70 5.63 -14.31
C ASP A 137 15.62 5.11 -13.21
N LYS A 138 15.06 4.67 -12.09
CA LYS A 138 15.82 4.06 -10.99
C LYS A 138 16.66 2.88 -11.49
N TYR A 139 16.04 1.95 -12.21
CA TYR A 139 16.73 0.74 -12.70
C TYR A 139 17.58 1.01 -13.96
N ALA A 140 17.25 2.04 -14.73
CA ALA A 140 18.12 2.57 -15.78
C ALA A 140 19.32 3.36 -15.24
N LYS A 141 19.39 3.59 -13.91
CA LYS A 141 20.47 4.31 -13.19
C LYS A 141 20.60 5.78 -13.58
N ILE A 142 19.48 6.41 -13.92
CA ILE A 142 19.38 7.84 -14.24
C ILE A 142 18.47 8.60 -13.26
N GLY A 143 17.94 7.93 -12.24
CA GLY A 143 17.17 8.55 -11.15
C GLY A 143 18.03 9.44 -10.26
N PHE A 144 17.41 10.34 -9.51
CA PHE A 144 18.06 11.32 -8.63
C PHE A 144 17.89 10.93 -7.17
N LEU A 145 18.99 10.76 -6.45
CA LEU A 145 19.02 10.56 -5.00
C LEU A 145 18.82 11.88 -4.26
N VAL A 146 18.23 11.82 -3.06
CA VAL A 146 18.09 13.00 -2.19
C VAL A 146 19.45 13.64 -1.87
N ASN A 147 20.49 12.83 -1.60
CA ASN A 147 21.82 13.37 -1.32
C ASN A 147 22.45 14.15 -2.48
N GLU A 148 22.08 13.84 -3.74
CA GLU A 148 22.61 14.55 -4.91
C GLU A 148 22.18 16.03 -4.94
N LEU A 149 21.08 16.38 -4.25
CA LEU A 149 20.65 17.78 -4.10
C LEU A 149 21.72 18.67 -3.42
N PHE A 150 22.64 18.08 -2.69
CA PHE A 150 23.70 18.79 -1.96
C PHE A 150 25.03 18.86 -2.69
N HIS A 151 25.08 18.47 -3.98
CA HIS A 151 26.26 18.45 -4.85
C HIS A 151 25.99 19.21 -6.13
N ASP A 152 25.93 20.54 -6.04
CA ASP A 152 25.35 21.44 -7.05
C ASP A 152 25.92 21.26 -8.49
N ASP A 153 27.25 21.19 -8.66
CA ASP A 153 27.89 21.05 -9.98
C ASP A 153 27.56 19.69 -10.63
N ALA A 154 27.69 18.61 -9.86
CA ALA A 154 27.38 17.25 -10.35
C ALA A 154 25.89 17.09 -10.63
N LEU A 155 25.02 17.73 -9.83
CA LEU A 155 23.60 17.73 -10.04
C LEU A 155 23.20 18.42 -11.35
N ARG A 156 23.78 19.60 -11.63
CA ARG A 156 23.51 20.36 -12.87
C ARG A 156 23.89 19.56 -14.09
N GLU A 157 25.10 19.01 -14.14
CA GLU A 157 25.56 18.15 -15.24
C GLU A 157 24.63 16.94 -15.46
N LYS A 158 24.20 16.29 -14.34
CA LYS A 158 23.27 15.15 -14.42
C LYS A 158 21.90 15.54 -14.95
N VAL A 159 21.36 16.70 -14.51
CA VAL A 159 20.07 17.22 -15.00
C VAL A 159 20.12 17.44 -16.51
N GLU A 160 21.15 18.13 -17.01
CA GLU A 160 21.31 18.39 -18.46
C GLU A 160 21.30 17.09 -19.27
N ARG A 161 22.13 16.12 -18.87
CA ARG A 161 22.23 14.81 -19.54
C ARG A 161 20.92 14.01 -19.52
N VAL A 162 20.21 14.01 -18.39
CA VAL A 162 18.96 13.24 -18.26
C VAL A 162 17.84 13.94 -19.05
N VAL A 163 17.74 15.26 -18.96
CA VAL A 163 16.72 16.03 -19.69
C VAL A 163 16.89 15.89 -21.20
N GLU A 164 18.12 15.87 -21.72
CA GLU A 164 18.39 15.59 -23.12
C GLU A 164 17.73 14.27 -23.58
N THR A 165 17.94 13.19 -22.81
CA THR A 165 17.33 11.88 -23.10
C THR A 165 15.80 11.93 -23.02
N LYS A 166 15.24 12.63 -22.02
CA LYS A 166 13.79 12.78 -21.87
C LYS A 166 13.17 13.57 -23.01
N ASN A 167 13.86 14.59 -23.50
CA ASN A 167 13.40 15.41 -24.61
C ASN A 167 13.30 14.62 -25.92
N ILE A 168 14.17 13.64 -26.16
CA ILE A 168 14.04 12.72 -27.30
C ILE A 168 12.70 11.99 -27.26
N LEU A 169 12.30 11.48 -26.10
CA LEU A 169 11.01 10.79 -25.93
C LEU A 169 9.82 11.75 -26.06
N LEU A 170 9.95 12.96 -25.52
CA LEU A 170 8.90 13.99 -25.64
C LEU A 170 8.67 14.39 -27.10
N GLU A 171 9.74 14.62 -27.85
CA GLU A 171 9.66 15.03 -29.23
C GLU A 171 9.15 13.92 -30.15
N HIS A 172 9.75 12.73 -30.07
CA HIS A 172 9.57 11.68 -31.08
C HIS A 172 8.51 10.62 -30.71
N LEU A 173 8.23 10.39 -29.42
CA LEU A 173 7.24 9.41 -29.01
C LEU A 173 5.91 10.05 -28.59
N TYR A 174 5.99 11.09 -27.73
CA TYR A 174 4.80 11.69 -27.15
C TYR A 174 4.31 12.93 -27.89
N HIS A 175 5.17 13.56 -28.71
CA HIS A 175 4.88 14.83 -29.42
C HIS A 175 4.37 15.92 -28.45
N LYS A 176 5.11 16.12 -27.39
CA LYS A 176 4.82 17.05 -26.28
C LYS A 176 5.93 18.09 -26.15
N PRO A 177 5.67 19.22 -25.46
CA PRO A 177 6.68 20.25 -25.21
C PRO A 177 7.94 19.69 -24.55
N LEU A 178 9.09 20.23 -24.93
CA LEU A 178 10.38 19.85 -24.35
C LEU A 178 10.55 20.45 -22.95
N LEU A 179 11.37 19.79 -22.14
CA LEU A 179 11.77 20.25 -20.80
C LEU A 179 12.97 21.20 -20.94
N ASP A 180 12.98 22.25 -20.12
CA ASP A 180 14.16 23.11 -19.89
C ASP A 180 14.97 22.55 -18.71
N PRO A 181 16.25 22.18 -18.89
CA PRO A 181 17.09 21.69 -17.80
C PRO A 181 17.28 22.72 -16.69
N ASN A 182 17.25 24.03 -16.97
CA ASN A 182 17.35 25.06 -15.95
C ASN A 182 16.11 25.08 -15.04
N GLU A 183 14.90 24.99 -15.61
CA GLU A 183 13.68 24.90 -14.83
C GLU A 183 13.67 23.67 -13.90
N ILE A 184 14.13 22.52 -14.40
CA ILE A 184 14.24 21.30 -13.60
C ILE A 184 15.27 21.49 -12.48
N TYR A 185 16.43 22.09 -12.76
CA TYR A 185 17.45 22.35 -11.75
C TYR A 185 16.94 23.31 -10.68
N ASP A 186 16.31 24.41 -11.06
CA ASP A 186 15.75 25.40 -10.14
C ASP A 186 14.67 24.78 -9.22
N GLU A 187 13.88 23.87 -9.74
CA GLU A 187 12.92 23.12 -8.94
C GLU A 187 13.61 22.19 -7.93
N LEU A 188 14.70 21.52 -8.31
CA LEU A 188 15.50 20.70 -7.41
C LEU A 188 16.17 21.53 -6.31
N MET A 189 16.55 22.77 -6.58
CA MET A 189 17.08 23.67 -5.52
C MET A 189 16.01 24.02 -4.49
N LYS A 190 14.75 24.22 -4.90
CA LYS A 190 13.64 24.37 -3.93
C LYS A 190 13.46 23.10 -3.11
N TYR A 191 13.53 21.92 -3.74
CA TYR A 191 13.45 20.63 -3.04
C TYR A 191 14.57 20.46 -2.01
N LYS A 192 15.79 20.87 -2.35
CA LYS A 192 16.95 20.90 -1.43
C LYS A 192 16.62 21.68 -0.16
N GLU A 193 16.09 22.88 -0.29
CA GLU A 193 15.72 23.71 0.87
C GLU A 193 14.64 23.04 1.73
N MET A 194 13.64 22.42 1.09
CA MET A 194 12.53 21.77 1.79
C MET A 194 13.00 20.55 2.61
N VAL A 195 13.90 19.72 2.06
CA VAL A 195 14.28 18.46 2.69
C VAL A 195 15.50 18.59 3.62
N ALA A 196 16.33 19.63 3.47
CA ALA A 196 17.60 19.77 4.19
C ALA A 196 17.51 19.52 5.71
N PRO A 197 16.49 19.98 6.45
CA PRO A 197 16.37 19.72 7.89
C PRO A 197 16.10 18.26 8.26
N TYR A 198 15.69 17.41 7.32
CA TYR A 198 15.16 16.07 7.56
C TYR A 198 16.05 14.96 7.03
N VAL A 199 17.04 15.28 6.19
CA VAL A 199 17.88 14.28 5.49
C VAL A 199 18.92 13.68 6.42
N GLY A 200 19.08 12.35 6.34
CA GLY A 200 20.12 11.65 7.09
C GLY A 200 20.33 10.21 6.63
N ASP A 201 21.35 9.56 7.17
CA ASP A 201 21.61 8.14 6.94
C ASP A 201 20.60 7.28 7.73
N VAL A 202 19.47 6.98 7.10
CA VAL A 202 18.40 6.16 7.68
C VAL A 202 18.89 4.75 8.00
N SER A 203 19.75 4.17 7.19
CA SER A 203 20.26 2.82 7.43
C SER A 203 21.07 2.73 8.72
N LEU A 204 21.97 3.70 8.94
CA LEU A 204 22.74 3.81 10.18
C LEU A 204 21.84 4.13 11.38
N PHE A 205 20.86 5.02 11.21
CA PHE A 205 19.90 5.37 12.25
C PHE A 205 19.12 4.13 12.72
N LEU A 206 18.55 3.36 11.79
CA LEU A 206 17.79 2.14 12.11
C LEU A 206 18.68 1.04 12.70
N TRP A 207 19.92 0.90 12.22
CA TRP A 207 20.88 -0.03 12.80
C TRP A 207 21.19 0.28 14.27
N ASN A 208 21.40 1.54 14.61
CA ASN A 208 21.62 1.97 15.99
C ASN A 208 20.37 1.79 16.85
N ALA A 209 19.19 2.14 16.32
CA ALA A 209 17.90 1.92 16.99
C ALA A 209 17.67 0.45 17.34
N LEU A 210 18.03 -0.48 16.44
CA LEU A 210 17.95 -1.92 16.72
C LEU A 210 18.85 -2.36 17.87
N LYS A 211 20.09 -1.81 17.95
CA LYS A 211 21.02 -2.06 19.05
C LYS A 211 20.52 -1.51 20.39
N GLU A 212 19.77 -0.42 20.36
CA GLU A 212 19.11 0.18 21.51
C GLU A 212 17.82 -0.55 21.91
N GLY A 213 17.42 -1.59 21.19
CA GLY A 213 16.21 -2.36 21.47
C GLY A 213 14.90 -1.67 21.08
N LYS A 214 14.95 -0.66 20.19
CA LYS A 214 13.77 0.07 19.73
C LYS A 214 12.81 -0.80 18.94
N GLU A 215 11.52 -0.50 19.07
CA GLU A 215 10.46 -1.11 18.28
C GLU A 215 10.27 -0.36 16.95
N ILE A 216 10.48 -1.07 15.84
CA ILE A 216 10.41 -0.51 14.48
C ILE A 216 9.23 -1.15 13.75
N LEU A 217 8.38 -0.31 13.15
CA LEU A 217 7.24 -0.72 12.35
C LEU A 217 7.46 -0.35 10.88
N LEU A 218 7.53 -1.34 10.01
CA LEU A 218 7.60 -1.14 8.56
C LEU A 218 6.17 -1.05 8.01
N GLU A 219 5.87 0.04 7.35
CA GLU A 219 4.57 0.30 6.73
C GLU A 219 4.64 0.07 5.23
N GLY A 220 3.98 -1.00 4.76
CA GLY A 220 3.86 -1.33 3.35
C GLY A 220 2.70 -0.62 2.66
N GLN A 221 2.74 -0.62 1.34
CA GLN A 221 1.75 -0.03 0.46
C GLN A 221 1.29 -1.06 -0.57
N LEU A 222 0.00 -1.02 -0.95
CA LEU A 222 -0.64 -2.00 -1.84
C LEU A 222 -0.65 -3.42 -1.23
N GLY A 223 -0.72 -4.45 -2.04
CA GLY A 223 -0.75 -5.85 -1.59
C GLY A 223 0.02 -6.78 -2.52
N SER A 224 0.14 -8.04 -2.14
CA SER A 224 0.98 -9.04 -2.83
C SER A 224 0.65 -9.20 -4.32
N LEU A 225 -0.63 -9.08 -4.69
CA LEU A 225 -1.06 -9.25 -6.08
C LEU A 225 -0.71 -8.04 -6.97
N LYS A 226 -0.21 -6.96 -6.37
CA LYS A 226 0.32 -5.78 -7.07
C LYS A 226 1.85 -5.73 -7.11
N ASP A 227 2.52 -6.76 -6.62
CA ASP A 227 3.97 -6.90 -6.70
C ASP A 227 4.41 -7.19 -8.15
N PRO A 228 5.48 -6.55 -8.66
CA PRO A 228 5.91 -6.73 -10.04
C PRO A 228 6.40 -8.15 -10.36
N ASP A 229 6.94 -8.88 -9.38
CA ASP A 229 7.50 -10.22 -9.59
C ASP A 229 6.49 -11.33 -9.27
N HIS A 230 5.60 -11.11 -8.29
CA HIS A 230 4.70 -12.14 -7.76
C HIS A 230 3.21 -11.80 -7.94
N GLY A 231 2.88 -10.63 -8.44
CA GLY A 231 1.50 -10.21 -8.66
C GLY A 231 0.91 -10.60 -10.01
N ILE A 232 -0.20 -9.97 -10.35
CA ILE A 232 -0.96 -10.19 -11.58
C ILE A 232 -0.38 -9.39 -12.76
N TYR A 233 0.92 -9.51 -13.02
CA TYR A 233 1.60 -8.79 -14.07
C TYR A 233 0.89 -8.92 -15.42
N PRO A 234 0.72 -7.84 -16.23
CA PRO A 234 1.34 -6.50 -16.05
C PRO A 234 0.51 -5.51 -15.20
N MET A 235 -0.64 -5.91 -14.65
CA MET A 235 -1.54 -5.04 -13.87
C MET A 235 -1.10 -4.91 -12.41
N VAL A 236 0.16 -4.50 -12.22
CA VAL A 236 0.86 -4.37 -10.94
C VAL A 236 1.34 -2.94 -10.71
N THR A 237 1.87 -2.63 -9.53
CA THR A 237 2.67 -1.43 -9.31
C THR A 237 4.13 -1.71 -9.65
N SER A 238 4.95 -0.67 -9.80
CA SER A 238 6.37 -0.84 -10.13
C SER A 238 7.28 -1.02 -8.91
N SER A 239 6.73 -0.88 -7.69
CA SER A 239 7.47 -1.15 -6.45
C SER A 239 7.18 -2.55 -5.92
N SER A 240 8.16 -3.20 -5.27
CA SER A 240 7.91 -4.45 -4.56
C SER A 240 7.05 -4.20 -3.32
N THR A 241 5.94 -4.94 -3.22
CA THR A 241 4.93 -4.79 -2.16
C THR A 241 5.11 -5.80 -1.03
N LEU A 242 6.14 -6.65 -1.12
CA LEU A 242 6.37 -7.73 -0.17
C LEU A 242 7.15 -7.25 1.06
N ALA A 243 6.86 -7.85 2.21
CA ALA A 243 7.57 -7.57 3.48
C ALA A 243 9.08 -7.78 3.36
N ALA A 244 9.52 -8.73 2.53
CA ALA A 244 10.94 -9.00 2.27
C ALA A 244 11.67 -7.78 1.69
N TYR A 245 11.00 -6.95 0.87
CA TYR A 245 11.58 -5.70 0.37
C TYR A 245 11.76 -4.66 1.49
N GLY A 246 11.08 -4.80 2.61
CA GLY A 246 11.26 -3.94 3.78
C GLY A 246 12.69 -3.90 4.28
N ALA A 247 13.41 -5.03 4.20
CA ALA A 247 14.84 -5.08 4.53
C ALA A 247 15.68 -4.19 3.59
N ILE A 248 15.41 -4.24 2.29
CA ILE A 248 16.09 -3.45 1.27
C ILE A 248 15.66 -1.99 1.36
N GLY A 249 14.35 -1.73 1.39
CA GLY A 249 13.80 -0.38 1.33
C GLY A 249 13.98 0.46 2.60
N ALA A 250 14.22 -0.17 3.74
CA ALA A 250 14.59 0.49 4.99
C ALA A 250 16.11 0.44 5.27
N GLY A 251 16.85 -0.47 4.63
CA GLY A 251 18.28 -0.68 4.87
C GLY A 251 18.56 -1.39 6.20
N VAL A 252 17.78 -2.44 6.50
CA VAL A 252 17.93 -3.25 7.73
C VAL A 252 18.18 -4.73 7.39
N PRO A 253 18.80 -5.51 8.30
CA PRO A 253 18.98 -6.94 8.06
C PRO A 253 17.63 -7.67 7.94
N PRO A 254 17.45 -8.58 6.95
CA PRO A 254 16.18 -9.26 6.73
C PRO A 254 15.76 -10.15 7.90
N TYR A 255 16.70 -10.71 8.62
CA TYR A 255 16.42 -11.56 9.79
C TYR A 255 15.93 -10.78 11.02
N GLU A 256 15.96 -9.44 11.00
CA GLU A 256 15.39 -8.59 12.06
C GLU A 256 13.88 -8.35 11.89
N ILE A 257 13.30 -8.64 10.72
CA ILE A 257 11.86 -8.61 10.52
C ILE A 257 11.27 -9.89 11.16
N LYS A 258 10.85 -9.77 12.42
CA LYS A 258 10.40 -10.91 13.25
C LYS A 258 8.91 -11.18 13.13
N LYS A 259 8.11 -10.16 12.81
CA LYS A 259 6.67 -10.27 12.62
C LYS A 259 6.25 -9.65 11.30
N VAL A 260 5.44 -10.39 10.55
CA VAL A 260 4.81 -9.92 9.33
C VAL A 260 3.30 -10.02 9.52
N ILE A 261 2.70 -8.86 9.79
CA ILE A 261 1.26 -8.71 9.97
C ILE A 261 0.66 -8.42 8.59
N THR A 262 0.03 -9.42 8.03
CA THR A 262 -0.59 -9.30 6.71
C THR A 262 -2.07 -8.95 6.87
N VAL A 263 -2.47 -7.86 6.25
CA VAL A 263 -3.85 -7.38 6.33
C VAL A 263 -4.68 -8.03 5.22
N CYS A 264 -5.76 -8.70 5.62
CA CYS A 264 -6.78 -9.27 4.74
C CYS A 264 -8.11 -8.58 5.00
N LYS A 265 -8.85 -8.24 3.95
CA LYS A 265 -10.20 -7.71 4.03
C LYS A 265 -11.22 -8.85 4.05
N ALA A 266 -12.28 -8.76 4.85
CA ALA A 266 -13.31 -9.81 4.96
C ALA A 266 -14.12 -10.07 3.66
N TYR A 267 -13.94 -9.25 2.65
CA TYR A 267 -14.35 -9.42 1.26
C TYR A 267 -13.22 -8.91 0.36
N SER A 268 -13.34 -9.00 -0.95
CA SER A 268 -12.30 -8.53 -1.85
C SER A 268 -12.67 -7.22 -2.54
N SER A 269 -11.69 -6.35 -2.75
CA SER A 269 -11.83 -5.17 -3.58
C SER A 269 -10.55 -4.89 -4.35
N ALA A 270 -10.69 -4.29 -5.54
CA ALA A 270 -9.56 -3.93 -6.38
C ALA A 270 -9.79 -2.59 -7.09
N VAL A 271 -8.71 -1.86 -7.34
CA VAL A 271 -8.67 -0.68 -8.19
C VAL A 271 -7.89 -1.00 -9.46
N GLY A 272 -8.36 -0.49 -10.59
CA GLY A 272 -7.73 -0.69 -11.88
C GLY A 272 -8.03 -2.02 -12.55
N ALA A 273 -7.35 -2.27 -13.66
CA ALA A 273 -7.50 -3.48 -14.45
C ALA A 273 -6.78 -4.69 -13.84
N GLY A 274 -6.99 -5.85 -14.44
CA GLY A 274 -6.33 -7.10 -14.09
C GLY A 274 -7.30 -8.16 -13.56
N ALA A 275 -6.79 -9.36 -13.42
CA ALA A 275 -7.57 -10.53 -13.01
C ALA A 275 -8.12 -10.37 -11.58
N PHE A 276 -9.39 -10.68 -11.42
CA PHE A 276 -10.12 -10.68 -10.15
C PHE A 276 -11.16 -11.77 -10.18
N VAL A 277 -10.78 -13.01 -9.91
CA VAL A 277 -11.59 -14.20 -10.15
C VAL A 277 -12.89 -14.21 -9.33
N SER A 278 -12.83 -13.75 -8.07
CA SER A 278 -14.00 -13.67 -7.18
C SER A 278 -14.85 -12.40 -7.37
N GLU A 279 -14.67 -11.66 -8.47
CA GLU A 279 -15.39 -10.42 -8.75
C GLU A 279 -16.89 -10.63 -8.88
N ILE A 280 -17.68 -9.71 -8.33
CA ILE A 280 -19.14 -9.66 -8.40
C ILE A 280 -19.60 -8.38 -9.10
N PHE A 281 -20.82 -8.40 -9.65
CA PHE A 281 -21.35 -7.33 -10.49
C PHE A 281 -22.79 -6.95 -10.08
N GLY A 282 -23.29 -5.85 -10.64
CA GLY A 282 -24.67 -5.40 -10.46
C GLY A 282 -25.00 -4.97 -9.04
N GLU A 283 -26.25 -5.19 -8.62
CA GLU A 283 -26.77 -4.72 -7.33
C GLU A 283 -26.03 -5.32 -6.11
N GLU A 284 -25.54 -6.55 -6.22
CA GLU A 284 -24.75 -7.21 -5.19
C GLU A 284 -23.44 -6.45 -4.95
N ALA A 285 -22.68 -6.14 -6.00
CA ALA A 285 -21.46 -5.34 -5.93
C ALA A 285 -21.72 -3.93 -5.41
N ASP A 286 -22.79 -3.28 -5.89
CA ASP A 286 -23.16 -1.93 -5.49
C ASP A 286 -23.61 -1.88 -4.03
N GLY A 287 -24.32 -2.90 -3.56
CA GLY A 287 -24.73 -3.05 -2.18
C GLY A 287 -23.53 -3.15 -1.22
N LEU A 288 -22.57 -4.01 -1.57
CA LEU A 288 -21.33 -4.17 -0.80
C LEU A 288 -20.45 -2.91 -0.87
N ARG A 289 -20.32 -2.30 -2.05
CA ARG A 289 -19.55 -1.06 -2.25
C ARG A 289 -20.05 0.09 -1.38
N ARG A 290 -21.35 0.31 -1.35
CA ARG A 290 -21.95 1.40 -0.54
C ARG A 290 -21.75 1.20 0.97
N ARG A 291 -21.70 -0.06 1.44
CA ARG A 291 -21.55 -0.41 2.86
C ARG A 291 -20.09 -0.54 3.28
N GLY A 292 -19.19 -0.73 2.32
CA GLY A 292 -17.77 -0.98 2.57
C GLY A 292 -17.08 0.21 3.20
N GLY A 293 -16.20 -0.08 4.16
CA GLY A 293 -15.34 0.91 4.79
C GLY A 293 -16.06 2.11 5.42
N ASP A 294 -15.31 3.17 5.66
CA ASP A 294 -15.85 4.45 6.11
C ASP A 294 -16.12 5.37 4.91
N GLY A 295 -17.34 5.35 4.41
CA GLY A 295 -17.79 6.14 3.25
C GLY A 295 -17.85 5.38 1.92
N GLY A 296 -17.81 4.05 1.95
CA GLY A 296 -17.91 3.20 0.78
C GLY A 296 -16.57 2.82 0.14
N GLU A 297 -16.62 1.84 -0.75
CA GLU A 297 -15.44 1.34 -1.46
C GLU A 297 -15.12 2.19 -2.69
N TYR A 298 -14.48 3.33 -2.45
CA TYR A 298 -13.99 4.25 -3.46
C TYR A 298 -12.50 4.52 -3.27
N GLY A 299 -11.78 4.76 -4.36
CA GLY A 299 -10.34 5.03 -4.31
C GLY A 299 -10.05 6.32 -3.54
N ALA A 300 -9.18 6.25 -2.51
CA ALA A 300 -8.84 7.41 -1.68
C ALA A 300 -8.25 8.57 -2.48
N THR A 301 -7.46 8.27 -3.51
CA THR A 301 -6.81 9.27 -4.37
C THR A 301 -7.68 9.69 -5.56
N THR A 302 -8.37 8.75 -6.20
CA THR A 302 -9.05 8.97 -7.48
C THR A 302 -10.56 9.11 -7.37
N GLY A 303 -11.15 8.75 -6.23
CA GLY A 303 -12.60 8.67 -6.04
C GLY A 303 -13.30 7.60 -6.90
N ARG A 304 -12.56 6.81 -7.68
CA ARG A 304 -13.13 5.78 -8.56
C ARG A 304 -13.78 4.67 -7.74
N PRO A 305 -14.96 4.14 -8.15
CA PRO A 305 -15.57 2.99 -7.49
C PRO A 305 -14.64 1.78 -7.61
N ARG A 306 -14.41 1.09 -6.49
CA ARG A 306 -13.63 -0.14 -6.49
C ARG A 306 -14.45 -1.28 -7.09
N ARG A 307 -13.78 -2.18 -7.78
CA ARG A 307 -14.30 -3.49 -8.15
C ARG A 307 -14.50 -4.29 -6.88
N MET A 308 -15.58 -5.02 -6.77
CA MET A 308 -15.96 -5.75 -5.56
C MET A 308 -15.96 -7.25 -5.82
N GLY A 309 -15.64 -8.03 -4.81
CA GLY A 309 -15.68 -9.49 -4.87
C GLY A 309 -15.87 -10.10 -3.50
N TRP A 310 -16.28 -11.36 -3.46
CA TRP A 310 -16.31 -12.13 -2.22
C TRP A 310 -14.90 -12.44 -1.75
N PHE A 311 -14.76 -12.85 -0.49
CA PHE A 311 -13.45 -13.23 0.04
C PHE A 311 -12.84 -14.34 -0.82
N ASP A 312 -11.59 -14.16 -1.22
CA ASP A 312 -10.87 -15.06 -2.11
C ASP A 312 -9.78 -15.80 -1.32
N CYS A 313 -10.08 -17.05 -0.96
CA CYS A 313 -9.15 -17.88 -0.20
C CYS A 313 -7.88 -18.22 -0.99
N VAL A 314 -8.01 -18.44 -2.31
CA VAL A 314 -6.87 -18.80 -3.18
C VAL A 314 -5.89 -17.63 -3.27
N ALA A 315 -6.41 -16.43 -3.59
CA ALA A 315 -5.62 -15.22 -3.68
C ALA A 315 -5.01 -14.83 -2.31
N SER A 316 -5.80 -14.91 -1.22
CA SER A 316 -5.34 -14.54 0.11
C SER A 316 -4.31 -15.50 0.68
N LYS A 317 -4.48 -16.81 0.49
CA LYS A 317 -3.50 -17.83 0.86
C LYS A 317 -2.18 -17.61 0.13
N TYR A 318 -2.23 -17.35 -1.17
CA TYR A 318 -1.05 -17.02 -1.97
C TYR A 318 -0.38 -15.75 -1.47
N GLY A 319 -1.14 -14.68 -1.30
CA GLY A 319 -0.60 -13.41 -0.83
C GLY A 319 0.05 -13.50 0.54
N CYS A 320 -0.59 -14.15 1.51
CA CYS A 320 -0.02 -14.41 2.84
C CYS A 320 1.28 -15.22 2.76
N ARG A 321 1.32 -16.24 1.89
CA ARG A 321 2.55 -17.03 1.67
C ARG A 321 3.69 -16.18 1.11
N MET A 322 3.41 -15.31 0.13
CA MET A 322 4.42 -14.43 -0.48
C MET A 322 4.94 -13.39 0.52
N GLN A 323 4.08 -12.92 1.42
CA GLN A 323 4.48 -11.98 2.47
C GLN A 323 5.33 -12.64 3.57
N GLY A 324 5.31 -13.96 3.72
CA GLY A 324 5.92 -14.63 4.88
C GLY A 324 5.15 -14.35 6.17
N THR A 325 3.83 -14.37 6.09
CA THR A 325 2.88 -13.98 7.16
C THR A 325 3.11 -14.75 8.45
N THR A 326 3.23 -14.03 9.55
CA THR A 326 3.18 -14.60 10.91
C THR A 326 1.82 -14.44 11.55
N ASP A 327 1.15 -13.33 11.27
CA ASP A 327 -0.14 -12.93 11.83
C ASP A 327 -1.02 -12.30 10.75
N VAL A 328 -2.32 -12.56 10.77
CA VAL A 328 -3.30 -11.91 9.89
C VAL A 328 -4.12 -10.91 10.69
N ALA A 329 -4.21 -9.68 10.18
CA ALA A 329 -5.19 -8.70 10.60
C ALA A 329 -6.37 -8.72 9.62
N PHE A 330 -7.55 -9.16 10.11
CA PHE A 330 -8.75 -9.35 9.31
C PHE A 330 -9.67 -8.15 9.46
N THR A 331 -9.84 -7.36 8.40
CA THR A 331 -10.49 -6.05 8.47
C THR A 331 -11.89 -6.03 7.89
N VAL A 332 -12.67 -5.02 8.25
CA VAL A 332 -14.01 -4.69 7.76
C VAL A 332 -15.03 -5.83 7.89
N LEU A 333 -14.89 -6.64 8.94
CA LEU A 333 -15.79 -7.76 9.18
C LEU A 333 -17.23 -7.30 9.49
N ASP A 334 -17.38 -6.11 10.11
CA ASP A 334 -18.66 -5.47 10.40
C ASP A 334 -19.52 -5.20 9.16
N VAL A 335 -18.88 -5.00 8.02
CA VAL A 335 -19.57 -4.71 6.74
C VAL A 335 -20.46 -5.87 6.29
N LEU A 336 -20.12 -7.11 6.61
CA LEU A 336 -20.87 -8.30 6.20
C LEU A 336 -22.11 -8.59 7.06
N GLY A 337 -22.30 -7.83 8.15
CA GLY A 337 -23.38 -8.06 9.13
C GLY A 337 -24.82 -7.92 8.59
N TYR A 338 -25.03 -7.47 7.37
CA TYR A 338 -26.36 -7.36 6.75
C TYR A 338 -26.77 -8.60 5.96
N LEU A 339 -25.85 -9.53 5.68
CA LEU A 339 -26.05 -10.67 4.81
C LEU A 339 -26.73 -11.84 5.51
N ASP A 340 -27.58 -12.56 4.81
CA ASP A 340 -28.14 -13.85 5.21
C ASP A 340 -27.18 -14.99 4.94
N GLU A 341 -26.50 -14.91 3.79
CA GLU A 341 -25.53 -15.87 3.29
C GLU A 341 -24.30 -15.12 2.76
N ILE A 342 -23.12 -15.69 2.95
CA ILE A 342 -21.84 -15.11 2.56
C ILE A 342 -21.09 -16.11 1.68
N PRO A 343 -21.01 -15.90 0.36
CA PRO A 343 -20.17 -16.70 -0.51
C PRO A 343 -18.69 -16.45 -0.22
N VAL A 344 -17.89 -17.51 -0.25
CA VAL A 344 -16.43 -17.49 -0.10
C VAL A 344 -15.82 -18.25 -1.27
N CYS A 345 -14.92 -17.64 -2.01
CA CYS A 345 -14.21 -18.30 -3.09
C CYS A 345 -13.12 -19.23 -2.53
N THR A 346 -13.35 -20.53 -2.61
CA THR A 346 -12.46 -21.57 -2.05
C THR A 346 -11.57 -22.24 -3.09
N GLY A 347 -11.85 -22.03 -4.38
CA GLY A 347 -11.08 -22.62 -5.47
C GLY A 347 -11.30 -21.89 -6.80
N TYR A 348 -10.46 -22.21 -7.77
CA TYR A 348 -10.59 -21.74 -9.14
C TYR A 348 -10.76 -22.94 -10.08
N GLU A 349 -11.80 -22.92 -10.90
CA GLU A 349 -11.95 -23.87 -12.00
C GLU A 349 -11.26 -23.32 -13.25
N ILE A 350 -10.30 -24.09 -13.77
CA ILE A 350 -9.53 -23.77 -14.97
C ILE A 350 -9.52 -25.02 -15.86
N ASP A 351 -10.04 -24.91 -17.09
CA ASP A 351 -10.13 -26.01 -18.06
C ASP A 351 -10.75 -27.30 -17.46
N GLY A 352 -11.81 -27.12 -16.64
CA GLY A 352 -12.56 -28.23 -16.01
C GLY A 352 -11.89 -28.84 -14.79
N LYS A 353 -10.78 -28.27 -14.29
CA LYS A 353 -10.10 -28.71 -13.06
C LYS A 353 -10.15 -27.63 -12.00
N VAL A 354 -10.45 -28.03 -10.77
CA VAL A 354 -10.43 -27.12 -9.62
C VAL A 354 -9.04 -27.13 -8.99
N THR A 355 -8.51 -25.92 -8.74
CA THR A 355 -7.26 -25.70 -8.02
C THR A 355 -7.48 -24.77 -6.84
N THR A 356 -6.70 -24.97 -5.77
CA THR A 356 -6.57 -24.06 -4.62
C THR A 356 -5.22 -23.33 -4.60
N ASP A 357 -4.41 -23.54 -5.63
CA ASP A 357 -3.16 -22.83 -5.84
C ASP A 357 -3.35 -21.68 -6.81
N PHE A 358 -2.75 -20.54 -6.51
CA PHE A 358 -2.86 -19.32 -7.30
C PHE A 358 -2.05 -19.45 -8.59
N PRO A 359 -2.71 -19.38 -9.78
CA PRO A 359 -2.03 -19.60 -11.05
C PRO A 359 -1.41 -18.31 -11.60
N THR A 360 -0.69 -18.43 -12.71
CA THR A 360 -0.17 -17.28 -13.48
C THR A 360 -1.29 -16.48 -14.13
N THR A 361 -1.01 -15.22 -14.49
CA THR A 361 -2.01 -14.26 -15.01
C THR A 361 -2.78 -14.81 -16.21
N GLY A 362 -2.12 -15.45 -17.17
CA GLY A 362 -2.80 -16.01 -18.35
C GLY A 362 -3.80 -17.13 -18.04
N LEU A 363 -3.62 -17.85 -16.93
CA LEU A 363 -4.58 -18.82 -16.44
C LEU A 363 -5.67 -18.16 -15.59
N LEU A 364 -5.36 -17.12 -14.84
CA LEU A 364 -6.34 -16.34 -14.07
C LEU A 364 -7.42 -15.74 -14.95
N GLU A 365 -7.09 -15.32 -16.17
CA GLU A 365 -8.07 -14.78 -17.13
C GLU A 365 -9.14 -15.81 -17.57
N LYS A 366 -8.84 -17.10 -17.45
CA LYS A 366 -9.74 -18.21 -17.77
C LYS A 366 -10.41 -18.80 -16.54
N ALA A 367 -9.97 -18.42 -15.35
CA ALA A 367 -10.42 -19.00 -14.11
C ALA A 367 -11.85 -18.59 -13.79
N LYS A 368 -12.64 -19.54 -13.27
CA LYS A 368 -13.96 -19.30 -12.71
C LYS A 368 -13.91 -19.55 -11.20
N PRO A 369 -14.57 -18.72 -10.39
CA PRO A 369 -14.60 -18.94 -8.95
C PRO A 369 -15.44 -20.15 -8.58
N VAL A 370 -14.97 -20.93 -7.60
CA VAL A 370 -15.72 -21.97 -6.92
C VAL A 370 -16.08 -21.44 -5.55
N PHE A 371 -17.36 -21.28 -5.28
CA PHE A 371 -17.86 -20.70 -4.03
C PHE A 371 -18.36 -21.77 -3.06
N GLU A 372 -18.07 -21.58 -1.78
CA GLU A 372 -18.77 -22.19 -0.65
C GLU A 372 -19.58 -21.09 0.04
N VAL A 373 -20.83 -21.37 0.37
CA VAL A 373 -21.75 -20.40 0.96
C VAL A 373 -21.86 -20.67 2.46
N LEU A 374 -21.54 -19.67 3.26
CA LEU A 374 -21.63 -19.72 4.72
C LEU A 374 -22.83 -18.93 5.21
N PRO A 375 -23.45 -19.31 6.35
CA PRO A 375 -24.52 -18.52 6.92
C PRO A 375 -24.00 -17.18 7.46
N GLY A 376 -24.72 -16.11 7.16
CA GLY A 376 -24.49 -14.79 7.70
C GLY A 376 -24.91 -14.69 9.17
N TRP A 377 -24.63 -13.56 9.80
CA TRP A 377 -24.97 -13.36 11.22
C TRP A 377 -26.03 -12.30 11.49
N LYS A 378 -26.40 -11.49 10.53
CA LYS A 378 -27.48 -10.48 10.59
C LYS A 378 -27.47 -9.62 11.85
N THR A 379 -26.29 -9.26 12.33
CA THR A 379 -26.10 -8.54 13.58
C THR A 379 -25.00 -7.50 13.39
N ASP A 380 -25.20 -6.29 13.93
CA ASP A 380 -24.14 -5.30 14.04
C ASP A 380 -23.13 -5.77 15.11
N ILE A 381 -21.87 -5.92 14.70
CA ILE A 381 -20.77 -6.37 15.57
C ILE A 381 -19.86 -5.23 16.02
N ARG A 382 -20.17 -3.99 15.66
CA ARG A 382 -19.42 -2.81 16.09
C ARG A 382 -19.49 -2.68 17.61
N GLY A 383 -18.37 -2.27 18.21
CA GLY A 383 -18.29 -2.11 19.66
C GLY A 383 -18.06 -3.40 20.46
N ILE A 384 -18.18 -4.59 19.85
CA ILE A 384 -17.79 -5.85 20.50
C ILE A 384 -16.27 -5.85 20.68
N LYS A 385 -15.80 -6.22 21.89
CA LYS A 385 -14.38 -6.18 22.27
C LYS A 385 -13.75 -7.55 22.49
N LYS A 386 -14.56 -8.58 22.65
CA LYS A 386 -14.08 -9.95 22.87
C LYS A 386 -14.52 -10.86 21.72
N TYR A 387 -13.65 -11.78 21.33
CA TYR A 387 -13.93 -12.72 20.26
C TYR A 387 -15.13 -13.62 20.56
N GLU A 388 -15.23 -14.05 21.81
CA GLU A 388 -16.27 -14.95 22.31
C GLU A 388 -17.67 -14.31 22.25
N ASP A 389 -17.75 -12.98 22.31
CA ASP A 389 -19.01 -12.21 22.25
C ASP A 389 -19.52 -12.00 20.81
N LEU A 390 -18.70 -12.33 19.80
CA LEU A 390 -19.15 -12.31 18.41
C LEU A 390 -20.23 -13.36 18.15
N PRO A 391 -21.22 -13.07 17.27
CA PRO A 391 -22.20 -14.08 16.85
C PRO A 391 -21.53 -15.38 16.38
N GLU A 392 -22.15 -16.52 16.64
CA GLU A 392 -21.60 -17.84 16.33
C GLU A 392 -21.21 -17.96 14.83
N ASN A 393 -22.10 -17.54 13.93
CA ASN A 393 -21.82 -17.58 12.49
C ASN A 393 -20.66 -16.66 12.09
N CYS A 394 -20.50 -15.51 12.75
CA CYS A 394 -19.38 -14.61 12.55
C CYS A 394 -18.06 -15.29 12.95
N ARG A 395 -18.01 -15.96 14.09
CA ARG A 395 -16.84 -16.73 14.52
C ARG A 395 -16.53 -17.88 13.55
N LYS A 396 -17.56 -18.62 13.13
CA LYS A 396 -17.42 -19.71 12.15
C LYS A 396 -16.87 -19.19 10.82
N TYR A 397 -17.28 -18.00 10.37
CA TYR A 397 -16.73 -17.37 9.19
C TYR A 397 -15.22 -17.09 9.34
N VAL A 398 -14.82 -16.47 10.44
CA VAL A 398 -13.40 -16.20 10.75
C VAL A 398 -12.58 -17.48 10.79
N GLU A 399 -13.06 -18.50 11.49
CA GLU A 399 -12.40 -19.81 11.64
C GLU A 399 -12.31 -20.56 10.30
N PHE A 400 -13.34 -20.46 9.47
CA PHE A 400 -13.34 -21.02 8.13
C PHE A 400 -12.27 -20.37 7.26
N VAL A 401 -12.25 -19.03 7.21
CA VAL A 401 -11.24 -18.28 6.45
C VAL A 401 -9.83 -18.61 6.95
N GLU A 402 -9.60 -18.58 8.25
CA GLU A 402 -8.31 -18.93 8.87
C GLU A 402 -7.83 -20.31 8.43
N LYS A 403 -8.73 -21.29 8.44
CA LYS A 403 -8.43 -22.67 8.01
C LYS A 403 -8.07 -22.74 6.51
N GLN A 404 -8.83 -22.02 5.67
CA GLN A 404 -8.63 -22.03 4.22
C GLN A 404 -7.31 -21.36 3.81
N ILE A 405 -6.98 -20.22 4.40
CA ILE A 405 -5.73 -19.52 4.08
C ILE A 405 -4.50 -20.15 4.73
N GLY A 406 -4.68 -20.86 5.87
CA GLY A 406 -3.62 -21.55 6.60
C GLY A 406 -2.72 -20.64 7.45
N PHE A 407 -3.15 -19.44 7.76
CA PHE A 407 -2.42 -18.45 8.58
C PHE A 407 -3.28 -17.93 9.72
N PRO A 408 -2.70 -17.68 10.91
CA PRO A 408 -3.47 -17.29 12.09
C PRO A 408 -4.08 -15.89 11.97
N ILE A 409 -5.39 -15.79 12.16
CA ILE A 409 -6.09 -14.51 12.30
C ILE A 409 -6.02 -14.10 13.78
N THR A 410 -5.11 -13.19 14.11
CA THR A 410 -4.87 -12.74 15.48
C THR A 410 -5.52 -11.41 15.83
N MET A 411 -5.90 -10.63 14.80
CA MET A 411 -6.57 -9.35 14.95
C MET A 411 -7.79 -9.28 14.03
N ILE A 412 -8.91 -8.80 14.55
CA ILE A 412 -10.15 -8.61 13.80
C ILE A 412 -10.62 -7.17 13.97
N SER A 413 -10.75 -6.46 12.84
CA SER A 413 -11.33 -5.12 12.83
C SER A 413 -12.83 -5.21 12.56
N ASN A 414 -13.61 -4.67 13.49
CA ASN A 414 -15.08 -4.68 13.48
C ASN A 414 -15.70 -3.27 13.48
N GLY A 415 -14.98 -2.30 12.94
CA GLY A 415 -15.45 -0.92 12.78
C GLY A 415 -14.32 -0.01 12.23
N PRO A 416 -14.62 1.27 11.93
CA PRO A 416 -13.64 2.18 11.29
C PRO A 416 -12.61 2.79 12.26
N GLY A 417 -12.94 2.91 13.54
CA GLY A 417 -12.10 3.58 14.53
C GLY A 417 -10.87 2.78 14.92
N ARG A 418 -9.83 3.49 15.37
CA ARG A 418 -8.57 2.91 15.88
C ARG A 418 -8.79 1.79 16.89
N ASN A 419 -9.74 1.95 17.80
CA ASN A 419 -10.02 1.04 18.89
C ASN A 419 -11.02 -0.09 18.54
N ASP A 420 -11.48 -0.16 17.29
CA ASP A 420 -12.40 -1.18 16.81
C ASP A 420 -11.64 -2.42 16.35
N ILE A 421 -10.91 -3.01 17.29
CA ILE A 421 -10.08 -4.20 17.10
C ILE A 421 -10.37 -5.20 18.22
N ILE A 422 -10.54 -6.44 17.81
CA ILE A 422 -10.61 -7.61 18.70
C ILE A 422 -9.32 -8.41 18.54
N TYR A 423 -8.60 -8.66 19.61
CA TYR A 423 -7.45 -9.54 19.63
C TYR A 423 -7.89 -10.97 19.92
N ARG A 424 -7.39 -11.92 19.14
CA ARG A 424 -7.51 -13.35 19.40
C ARG A 424 -6.19 -13.87 19.94
N ASN A 425 -6.18 -14.25 21.21
CA ASN A 425 -5.08 -15.02 21.77
C ASN A 425 -5.21 -16.48 21.32
N LYS A 426 -4.14 -17.03 20.81
CA LYS A 426 -4.03 -18.48 20.56
C LYS A 426 -3.49 -19.19 21.77
#